data_62564be9ac55f236f183ee1f7616a931
#
_entry.id   62564be9ac55f236f183ee1f7616a931
#
_cell.length_a   1.000
_cell.length_b   1.000
_cell.length_c   1.000
_cell.angle_alpha   90.00
_cell.angle_beta   90.00
_cell.angle_gamma   90.00
#
_symmetry.space_group_name_H-M   'P 1'
#
loop_
_entity.id
_entity.type
_entity.pdbx_description
1 polymer ?
#
loop_
_entity_poly.entity_id
_entity_poly.type
_entity_poly.pdbx_seq_one_letter_code
_entity_poly.pdbx_strand_id
1 'polypeptide(L)'
;TDTRQRIIAAAQELIYTRSYNEVGVQEICDRAEVKKGSFYHFFPSKRDLALAVLDHSQAFIHETIINKAFADDIPPLARIERFFTTIHDFHKQVKQDTGFVFGCPFGNLGCEMSTQDEDIRNRVDGILRAAEKPFEKALAEAVASGDLPAIDTTATARAIFAYVEGIMIYAKTRNDPELIRELGKHALKL
;
A
#
# COMPACT_ATOMS: atom_id res chain seq x y z
N THR A 1 -8.30 -23.63 -2.27
CA THR A 1 -7.73 -22.38 -2.81
C THR A 1 -7.12 -22.66 -4.16
N ASP A 2 -7.44 -21.85 -5.19
CA ASP A 2 -6.96 -21.99 -6.55
C ASP A 2 -5.42 -21.89 -6.59
N THR A 3 -4.76 -22.70 -7.42
CA THR A 3 -3.31 -22.73 -7.60
C THR A 3 -2.74 -21.35 -7.94
N ARG A 4 -3.43 -20.59 -8.79
CA ARG A 4 -3.05 -19.22 -9.14
C ARG A 4 -3.00 -18.32 -7.89
N GLN A 5 -3.98 -18.39 -7.02
CA GLN A 5 -4.06 -17.61 -5.79
C GLN A 5 -2.97 -18.01 -4.79
N ARG A 6 -2.62 -19.29 -4.69
CA ARG A 6 -1.50 -19.73 -3.84
C ARG A 6 -0.17 -19.16 -4.29
N ILE A 7 0.08 -19.08 -5.59
CA ILE A 7 1.29 -18.49 -6.16
C ILE A 7 1.33 -16.98 -5.85
N ILE A 8 0.21 -16.26 -6.04
CA ILE A 8 0.14 -14.82 -5.73
C ILE A 8 0.39 -14.58 -4.23
N ALA A 9 -0.25 -15.32 -3.35
CA ALA A 9 -0.10 -15.15 -1.90
C ALA A 9 1.35 -15.43 -1.44
N ALA A 10 1.98 -16.49 -1.95
CA ALA A 10 3.37 -16.81 -1.65
C ALA A 10 4.33 -15.71 -2.16
N ALA A 11 4.11 -15.22 -3.38
CA ALA A 11 4.93 -14.14 -3.93
C ALA A 11 4.72 -12.82 -3.17
N GLN A 12 3.48 -12.48 -2.81
CA GLN A 12 3.17 -11.29 -2.03
C GLN A 12 3.92 -11.32 -0.69
N GLU A 13 3.84 -12.42 0.06
CA GLU A 13 4.53 -12.58 1.34
C GLU A 13 6.04 -12.42 1.18
N LEU A 14 6.66 -13.15 0.25
CA LEU A 14 8.11 -13.15 0.06
C LEU A 14 8.62 -11.79 -0.42
N ILE A 15 7.98 -11.19 -1.42
CA ILE A 15 8.37 -9.88 -1.98
C ILE A 15 8.19 -8.76 -0.95
N TYR A 16 7.11 -8.78 -0.18
CA TYR A 16 6.83 -7.76 0.82
C TYR A 16 7.78 -7.80 2.01
N THR A 17 8.13 -9.01 2.45
CA THR A 17 9.02 -9.21 3.61
C THR A 17 10.52 -9.10 3.26
N ARG A 18 10.88 -9.25 2.00
CA ARG A 18 12.28 -9.18 1.53
C ARG A 18 12.42 -8.14 0.42
N SER A 19 12.55 -8.57 -0.84
CA SER A 19 12.53 -7.70 -2.01
C SER A 19 12.17 -8.48 -3.28
N TYR A 20 11.76 -7.78 -4.33
CA TYR A 20 11.49 -8.42 -5.61
C TYR A 20 12.73 -9.10 -6.19
N ASN A 21 13.88 -8.44 -6.18
CA ASN A 21 15.09 -8.97 -6.82
C ASN A 21 15.67 -10.20 -6.11
N GLU A 22 15.58 -10.26 -4.77
CA GLU A 22 16.10 -11.38 -3.98
C GLU A 22 15.26 -12.65 -4.08
N VAL A 23 13.95 -12.53 -4.31
CA VAL A 23 13.03 -13.66 -4.33
C VAL A 23 13.04 -14.36 -5.68
N GLY A 24 13.44 -15.62 -5.73
CA GLY A 24 13.47 -16.44 -6.95
C GLY A 24 12.14 -17.16 -7.25
N VAL A 25 11.90 -17.48 -8.53
CA VAL A 25 10.72 -18.26 -8.94
C VAL A 25 10.65 -19.62 -8.25
N GLN A 26 11.81 -20.28 -8.03
CA GLN A 26 11.83 -21.58 -7.34
C GLN A 26 11.31 -21.44 -5.90
N GLU A 27 11.77 -20.43 -5.18
CA GLU A 27 11.36 -20.18 -3.80
C GLU A 27 9.86 -19.88 -3.69
N ILE A 28 9.31 -19.09 -4.66
CA ILE A 28 7.87 -18.86 -4.74
C ILE A 28 7.11 -20.17 -4.97
N CYS A 29 7.61 -21.04 -5.86
CA CYS A 29 7.01 -22.35 -6.11
C CYS A 29 7.02 -23.24 -4.86
N ASP A 30 8.15 -23.29 -4.15
CA ASP A 30 8.30 -24.06 -2.94
C ASP A 30 7.35 -23.56 -1.83
N ARG A 31 7.28 -22.23 -1.64
CA ARG A 31 6.37 -21.59 -0.67
C ARG A 31 4.90 -21.80 -1.01
N ALA A 32 4.54 -21.81 -2.31
CA ALA A 32 3.19 -22.06 -2.81
C ALA A 32 2.84 -23.55 -2.91
N GLU A 33 3.80 -24.45 -2.67
CA GLU A 33 3.67 -25.90 -2.85
C GLU A 33 3.21 -26.28 -4.26
N VAL A 34 3.86 -25.70 -5.29
CA VAL A 34 3.58 -25.96 -6.69
C VAL A 34 4.84 -26.29 -7.47
N LYS A 35 4.69 -26.99 -8.59
CA LYS A 35 5.80 -27.24 -9.52
C LYS A 35 6.03 -26.02 -10.44
N LYS A 36 7.26 -25.79 -10.91
CA LYS A 36 7.58 -24.73 -11.88
C LYS A 36 6.69 -24.74 -13.13
N GLY A 37 6.29 -25.91 -13.62
CA GLY A 37 5.38 -26.02 -14.75
C GLY A 37 4.02 -25.37 -14.46
N SER A 38 3.48 -25.52 -13.24
CA SER A 38 2.26 -24.85 -12.82
C SER A 38 2.43 -23.34 -12.71
N PHE A 39 3.59 -22.88 -12.23
CA PHE A 39 3.90 -21.45 -12.20
C PHE A 39 3.84 -20.84 -13.60
N TYR A 40 4.63 -21.39 -14.55
CA TYR A 40 4.68 -20.87 -15.92
C TYR A 40 3.39 -21.06 -16.74
N HIS A 41 2.51 -21.95 -16.30
CA HIS A 41 1.16 -22.04 -16.86
C HIS A 41 0.32 -20.79 -16.53
N PHE A 42 0.45 -20.22 -15.33
CA PHE A 42 -0.31 -19.05 -14.90
C PHE A 42 0.41 -17.70 -15.13
N PHE A 43 1.72 -17.70 -15.03
CA PHE A 43 2.55 -16.48 -15.11
C PHE A 43 3.74 -16.72 -16.04
N PRO A 44 3.73 -16.14 -17.25
CA PRO A 44 4.82 -16.31 -18.22
C PRO A 44 6.18 -15.86 -17.67
N SER A 45 6.19 -14.89 -16.76
CA SER A 45 7.40 -14.37 -16.13
C SER A 45 7.16 -13.99 -14.65
N LYS A 46 8.25 -13.77 -13.91
CA LYS A 46 8.20 -13.20 -12.56
C LYS A 46 7.61 -11.78 -12.56
N ARG A 47 7.82 -11.01 -13.65
CA ARG A 47 7.22 -9.69 -13.83
C ARG A 47 5.69 -9.79 -13.89
N ASP A 48 5.14 -10.70 -14.70
CA ASP A 48 3.68 -10.89 -14.80
C ASP A 48 3.08 -11.28 -13.45
N LEU A 49 3.79 -12.09 -12.67
CA LEU A 49 3.40 -12.38 -11.30
C LEU A 49 3.45 -11.12 -10.42
N ALA A 50 4.50 -10.30 -10.51
CA ALA A 50 4.59 -9.07 -9.72
C ALA A 50 3.45 -8.10 -10.00
N LEU A 51 3.04 -7.95 -11.27
CA LEU A 51 1.87 -7.14 -11.64
C LEU A 51 0.58 -7.70 -11.00
N ALA A 52 0.40 -9.02 -11.00
CA ALA A 52 -0.74 -9.66 -10.34
C ALA A 52 -0.69 -9.52 -8.80
N VAL A 53 0.50 -9.52 -8.20
CA VAL A 53 0.70 -9.26 -6.76
C VAL A 53 0.33 -7.80 -6.43
N LEU A 54 0.70 -6.84 -7.28
CA LEU A 54 0.32 -5.43 -7.10
C LEU A 54 -1.21 -5.27 -7.12
N ASP A 55 -1.90 -5.92 -8.08
CA ASP A 55 -3.36 -5.88 -8.18
C ASP A 55 -4.02 -6.50 -6.94
N HIS A 56 -3.53 -7.63 -6.49
CA HIS A 56 -4.03 -8.33 -5.31
C HIS A 56 -3.82 -7.49 -4.03
N SER A 57 -2.63 -6.90 -3.87
CA SER A 57 -2.31 -6.03 -2.74
C SER A 57 -3.16 -4.76 -2.74
N GLN A 58 -3.42 -4.18 -3.93
CA GLN A 58 -4.30 -3.02 -4.05
C GLN A 58 -5.73 -3.35 -3.60
N ALA A 59 -6.28 -4.45 -4.07
CA ALA A 59 -7.63 -4.89 -3.68
C ALA A 59 -7.72 -5.13 -2.16
N PHE A 60 -6.73 -5.81 -1.58
CA PHE A 60 -6.64 -6.07 -0.15
C PHE A 60 -6.57 -4.77 0.68
N ILE A 61 -5.70 -3.83 0.32
CA ILE A 61 -5.55 -2.56 1.03
C ILE A 61 -6.80 -1.70 0.87
N HIS A 62 -7.42 -1.71 -0.30
CA HIS A 62 -8.67 -1.00 -0.52
C HIS A 62 -9.78 -1.51 0.40
N GLU A 63 -9.94 -2.82 0.49
CA GLU A 63 -10.97 -3.44 1.34
C GLU A 63 -10.68 -3.25 2.84
N THR A 64 -9.44 -3.50 3.25
CA THR A 64 -9.09 -3.55 4.68
C THR A 64 -8.78 -2.19 5.30
N ILE A 65 -8.32 -1.23 4.53
CA ILE A 65 -7.87 0.09 4.98
C ILE A 65 -8.75 1.21 4.39
N ILE A 66 -8.78 1.35 3.07
CA ILE A 66 -9.39 2.53 2.43
C ILE A 66 -10.90 2.59 2.69
N ASN A 67 -11.63 1.49 2.45
CA ASN A 67 -13.07 1.45 2.67
C ASN A 67 -13.45 1.74 4.12
N LYS A 68 -12.66 1.25 5.08
CA LYS A 68 -12.89 1.50 6.51
C LYS A 68 -12.56 2.94 6.89
N ALA A 69 -11.42 3.44 6.44
CA ALA A 69 -10.95 4.78 6.80
C ALA A 69 -11.84 5.88 6.22
N PHE A 70 -12.28 5.74 4.98
CA PHE A 70 -13.05 6.75 4.25
C PHE A 70 -14.54 6.48 4.15
N ALA A 71 -15.11 5.58 4.98
CA ALA A 71 -16.56 5.45 5.12
C ALA A 71 -17.17 6.79 5.57
N ASP A 72 -18.34 7.16 4.98
CA ASP A 72 -18.99 8.48 5.17
C ASP A 72 -19.92 8.57 6.40
N ASP A 73 -19.57 7.84 7.43
CA ASP A 73 -20.22 7.80 8.74
C ASP A 73 -19.70 8.88 9.73
N ILE A 74 -18.63 9.60 9.38
CA ILE A 74 -18.03 10.68 10.16
C ILE A 74 -17.64 11.85 9.24
N PRO A 75 -17.40 13.07 9.80
CA PRO A 75 -17.01 14.24 9.02
C PRO A 75 -15.76 14.00 8.14
N PRO A 76 -15.66 14.69 6.98
CA PRO A 76 -14.62 14.41 5.99
C PRO A 76 -13.19 14.44 6.53
N LEU A 77 -12.81 15.46 7.31
CA LEU A 77 -11.46 15.57 7.86
C LEU A 77 -11.16 14.47 8.89
N ALA A 78 -12.16 14.06 9.67
CA ALA A 78 -12.02 12.94 10.61
C ALA A 78 -11.75 11.60 9.90
N ARG A 79 -12.17 11.43 8.62
CA ARG A 79 -11.84 10.25 7.81
C ARG A 79 -10.35 10.17 7.50
N ILE A 80 -9.71 11.32 7.25
CA ILE A 80 -8.25 11.40 7.04
C ILE A 80 -7.51 11.01 8.33
N GLU A 81 -7.97 11.48 9.50
CA GLU A 81 -7.38 11.07 10.78
C GLU A 81 -7.59 9.56 11.05
N ARG A 82 -8.79 9.05 10.73
CA ARG A 82 -9.11 7.61 10.83
C ARG A 82 -8.24 6.76 9.91
N PHE A 83 -7.85 7.27 8.73
CA PHE A 83 -6.91 6.57 7.87
C PHE A 83 -5.57 6.32 8.59
N PHE A 84 -4.98 7.33 9.24
CA PHE A 84 -3.73 7.14 9.98
C PHE A 84 -3.88 6.17 11.17
N THR A 85 -5.01 6.20 11.85
CA THR A 85 -5.32 5.22 12.91
C THR A 85 -5.42 3.81 12.34
N THR A 86 -6.12 3.64 11.22
CA THR A 86 -6.32 2.33 10.58
C THR A 86 -5.00 1.72 10.09
N ILE A 87 -4.13 2.52 9.44
CA ILE A 87 -2.82 2.00 8.99
C ILE A 87 -1.87 1.76 10.16
N HIS A 88 -1.93 2.57 11.23
CA HIS A 88 -1.20 2.31 12.47
C HIS A 88 -1.57 0.94 13.04
N ASP A 89 -2.86 0.68 13.24
CA ASP A 89 -3.34 -0.56 13.84
C ASP A 89 -2.96 -1.77 12.98
N PHE A 90 -3.06 -1.63 11.66
CA PHE A 90 -2.61 -2.67 10.72
C PHE A 90 -1.12 -2.97 10.90
N HIS A 91 -0.25 -1.96 10.88
CA HIS A 91 1.20 -2.18 11.00
C HIS A 91 1.63 -2.61 12.40
N LYS A 92 0.89 -2.21 13.43
CA LYS A 92 1.09 -2.70 14.79
C LYS A 92 0.82 -4.20 14.88
N GLN A 93 -0.29 -4.66 14.27
CA GLN A 93 -0.60 -6.09 14.21
C GLN A 93 0.46 -6.86 13.41
N VAL A 94 0.85 -6.37 12.22
CA VAL A 94 1.91 -6.98 11.41
C VAL A 94 3.21 -7.11 12.21
N LYS A 95 3.59 -6.08 12.97
CA LYS A 95 4.79 -6.14 13.82
C LYS A 95 4.65 -7.16 14.96
N GLN A 96 3.48 -7.29 15.56
CA GLN A 96 3.23 -8.32 16.59
C GLN A 96 3.38 -9.73 16.01
N ASP A 97 2.90 -9.96 14.80
CA ASP A 97 2.91 -11.29 14.17
C ASP A 97 4.28 -11.67 13.58
N THR A 98 5.05 -10.68 13.11
CA THR A 98 6.28 -10.93 12.34
C THR A 98 7.56 -10.36 12.97
N GLY A 99 7.43 -9.49 13.95
CA GLY A 99 8.55 -8.73 14.54
C GLY A 99 8.95 -7.46 13.79
N PHE A 100 8.36 -7.18 12.60
CA PHE A 100 8.81 -6.09 11.72
C PHE A 100 7.66 -5.23 11.18
N VAL A 101 7.98 -3.96 10.90
CA VAL A 101 7.17 -3.04 10.10
C VAL A 101 7.71 -3.04 8.68
N PHE A 102 6.93 -3.52 7.71
CA PHE A 102 7.40 -3.65 6.32
C PHE A 102 7.16 -2.41 5.45
N GLY A 103 6.39 -1.43 5.93
CA GLY A 103 6.09 -0.21 5.17
C GLY A 103 5.04 -0.41 4.08
N CYS A 104 5.01 0.50 3.11
CA CYS A 104 4.10 0.44 1.98
C CYS A 104 4.59 -0.56 0.93
N PRO A 105 3.81 -1.59 0.53
CA PRO A 105 4.24 -2.55 -0.48
C PRO A 105 4.46 -1.90 -1.86
N PHE A 106 3.68 -0.88 -2.19
CA PHE A 106 3.79 -0.16 -3.47
C PHE A 106 5.03 0.75 -3.47
N GLY A 107 5.24 1.51 -2.39
CA GLY A 107 6.44 2.34 -2.22
C GLY A 107 7.72 1.50 -2.23
N ASN A 108 7.73 0.35 -1.55
CA ASN A 108 8.88 -0.57 -1.56
C ASN A 108 9.21 -1.04 -2.98
N LEU A 109 8.24 -1.58 -3.70
CA LEU A 109 8.47 -2.09 -5.06
C LEU A 109 8.75 -0.95 -6.06
N GLY A 110 8.10 0.20 -5.88
CA GLY A 110 8.36 1.40 -6.68
C GLY A 110 9.81 1.89 -6.52
N CYS A 111 10.32 1.98 -5.30
CA CYS A 111 11.71 2.36 -5.05
C CYS A 111 12.71 1.34 -5.66
N GLU A 112 12.38 0.06 -5.64
CA GLU A 112 13.26 -0.99 -6.16
C GLU A 112 13.24 -1.06 -7.69
N MET A 113 12.07 -0.95 -8.33
CA MET A 113 11.88 -1.37 -9.72
C MET A 113 11.59 -0.23 -10.71
N SER A 114 11.27 0.99 -10.26
CA SER A 114 10.82 2.06 -11.18
C SER A 114 11.84 2.48 -12.25
N THR A 115 13.13 2.27 -11.99
CA THR A 115 14.20 2.54 -12.97
C THR A 115 14.59 1.31 -13.78
N GLN A 116 14.06 0.13 -13.46
CA GLN A 116 14.44 -1.15 -14.05
C GLN A 116 13.34 -1.75 -14.93
N ASP A 117 12.06 -1.50 -14.62
CA ASP A 117 10.91 -2.05 -15.33
C ASP A 117 9.80 -1.01 -15.49
N GLU A 118 9.47 -0.71 -16.74
CA GLU A 118 8.47 0.32 -17.06
C GLU A 118 7.05 -0.11 -16.72
N ASP A 119 6.69 -1.38 -16.91
CA ASP A 119 5.35 -1.88 -16.64
C ASP A 119 5.07 -1.86 -15.13
N ILE A 120 6.05 -2.27 -14.31
CA ILE A 120 5.95 -2.20 -12.85
C ILE A 120 5.86 -0.73 -12.40
N ARG A 121 6.70 0.17 -12.95
CA ARG A 121 6.64 1.61 -12.66
C ARG A 121 5.27 2.19 -12.93
N ASN A 122 4.74 1.96 -14.14
CA ASN A 122 3.44 2.48 -14.55
C ASN A 122 2.31 1.93 -13.69
N ARG A 123 2.39 0.65 -13.30
CA ARG A 123 1.37 0.04 -12.43
C ARG A 123 1.42 0.62 -11.02
N VAL A 124 2.62 0.79 -10.44
CA VAL A 124 2.79 1.43 -9.14
C VAL A 124 2.29 2.88 -9.16
N ASP A 125 2.67 3.69 -10.17
CA ASP A 125 2.18 5.07 -10.33
C ASP A 125 0.65 5.12 -10.37
N GLY A 126 0.03 4.24 -11.14
CA GLY A 126 -1.43 4.14 -11.21
C GLY A 126 -2.09 3.82 -9.85
N ILE A 127 -1.48 2.93 -9.05
CA ILE A 127 -1.95 2.60 -7.71
C ILE A 127 -1.82 3.79 -6.76
N LEU A 128 -0.67 4.47 -6.76
CA LEU A 128 -0.44 5.64 -5.89
C LEU A 128 -1.41 6.77 -6.22
N ARG A 129 -1.63 7.07 -7.50
CA ARG A 129 -2.66 8.04 -7.93
C ARG A 129 -4.07 7.65 -7.51
N ALA A 130 -4.41 6.38 -7.56
CA ALA A 130 -5.72 5.90 -7.10
C ALA A 130 -5.87 6.06 -5.58
N ALA A 131 -4.78 5.88 -4.82
CA ALA A 131 -4.77 6.04 -3.37
C ALA A 131 -4.90 7.51 -2.92
N GLU A 132 -4.57 8.51 -3.77
CA GLU A 132 -4.79 9.93 -3.51
C GLU A 132 -6.30 10.30 -3.51
N LYS A 133 -7.13 9.59 -4.28
CA LYS A 133 -8.54 9.96 -4.54
C LYS A 133 -9.44 10.02 -3.31
N PRO A 134 -9.39 9.11 -2.34
CA PRO A 134 -10.17 9.22 -1.10
C PRO A 134 -9.86 10.48 -0.30
N PHE A 135 -8.58 10.91 -0.27
CA PHE A 135 -8.16 12.16 0.37
C PHE A 135 -8.71 13.37 -0.37
N GLU A 136 -8.56 13.41 -1.70
CA GLU A 136 -9.10 14.49 -2.55
C GLU A 136 -10.60 14.65 -2.34
N LYS A 137 -11.36 13.54 -2.31
CA LYS A 137 -12.80 13.54 -2.04
C LYS A 137 -13.12 14.13 -0.67
N ALA A 138 -12.43 13.66 0.39
CA ALA A 138 -12.66 14.15 1.74
C ALA A 138 -12.33 15.64 1.87
N LEU A 139 -11.25 16.13 1.27
CA LEU A 139 -10.89 17.54 1.25
C LEU A 139 -11.94 18.38 0.49
N ALA A 140 -12.41 17.89 -0.67
CA ALA A 140 -13.44 18.58 -1.45
C ALA A 140 -14.76 18.69 -0.69
N GLU A 141 -15.17 17.63 0.02
CA GLU A 141 -16.35 17.65 0.90
C GLU A 141 -16.18 18.65 2.05
N ALA A 142 -14.99 18.73 2.67
CA ALA A 142 -14.71 19.69 3.74
C ALA A 142 -14.70 21.15 3.27
N VAL A 143 -14.25 21.41 2.04
CA VAL A 143 -14.35 22.75 1.42
C VAL A 143 -15.82 23.09 1.14
N ALA A 144 -16.59 22.14 0.61
CA ALA A 144 -18.01 22.35 0.29
C ALA A 144 -18.87 22.58 1.54
N SER A 145 -18.53 21.97 2.69
CA SER A 145 -19.21 22.19 3.98
C SER A 145 -18.75 23.46 4.72
N GLY A 146 -17.68 24.10 4.27
CA GLY A 146 -17.10 25.27 4.94
C GLY A 146 -16.13 24.94 6.10
N ASP A 147 -15.82 23.69 6.30
CA ASP A 147 -14.83 23.24 7.33
C ASP A 147 -13.40 23.58 6.92
N LEU A 148 -13.16 23.77 5.63
CA LEU A 148 -11.88 24.25 5.07
C LEU A 148 -12.12 25.46 4.16
N PRO A 149 -11.15 26.40 4.08
CA PRO A 149 -11.16 27.44 3.05
C PRO A 149 -11.00 26.81 1.65
N ALA A 150 -11.24 27.59 0.61
CA ALA A 150 -10.97 27.16 -0.77
C ALA A 150 -9.47 26.86 -0.95
N ILE A 151 -9.15 25.62 -1.30
CA ILE A 151 -7.81 25.10 -1.53
C ILE A 151 -7.76 24.28 -2.82
N ASP A 152 -6.57 24.03 -3.35
CA ASP A 152 -6.36 23.02 -4.38
C ASP A 152 -6.38 21.62 -3.73
N THR A 153 -7.55 20.99 -3.73
CA THR A 153 -7.79 19.69 -3.07
C THR A 153 -6.97 18.56 -3.69
N THR A 154 -6.71 18.64 -5.01
CA THR A 154 -5.91 17.64 -5.72
C THR A 154 -4.43 17.74 -5.31
N ALA A 155 -3.85 18.95 -5.31
CA ALA A 155 -2.48 19.16 -4.87
C ALA A 155 -2.29 18.85 -3.39
N THR A 156 -3.25 19.21 -2.54
CA THR A 156 -3.21 18.94 -1.10
C THR A 156 -3.32 17.43 -0.82
N ALA A 157 -4.21 16.70 -1.51
CA ALA A 157 -4.32 15.24 -1.39
C ALA A 157 -3.02 14.54 -1.77
N ARG A 158 -2.39 14.98 -2.85
CA ARG A 158 -1.06 14.48 -3.27
C ARG A 158 0.01 14.75 -2.23
N ALA A 159 0.05 15.95 -1.64
CA ALA A 159 1.00 16.29 -0.59
C ALA A 159 0.80 15.44 0.66
N ILE A 160 -0.45 15.25 1.10
CA ILE A 160 -0.77 14.36 2.23
C ILE A 160 -0.34 12.92 1.92
N PHE A 161 -0.60 12.41 0.71
CA PHE A 161 -0.24 11.05 0.37
C PHE A 161 1.28 10.86 0.24
N ALA A 162 2.01 11.85 -0.27
CA ALA A 162 3.48 11.85 -0.23
C ALA A 162 4.02 11.85 1.22
N TYR A 163 3.35 12.56 2.13
CA TYR A 163 3.66 12.51 3.55
C TYR A 163 3.40 11.13 4.16
N VAL A 164 2.30 10.45 3.77
CA VAL A 164 2.03 9.05 4.16
C VAL A 164 3.19 8.14 3.76
N GLU A 165 3.66 8.21 2.52
CA GLU A 165 4.80 7.39 2.05
C GLU A 165 6.08 7.70 2.84
N GLY A 166 6.34 8.96 3.15
CA GLY A 166 7.43 9.36 4.03
C GLY A 166 7.32 8.73 5.43
N ILE A 167 6.14 8.79 6.05
CA ILE A 167 5.88 8.14 7.36
C ILE A 167 6.13 6.64 7.29
N MET A 168 5.71 5.97 6.20
CA MET A 168 5.89 4.54 6.03
C MET A 168 7.36 4.14 5.96
N ILE A 169 8.20 4.95 5.32
CA ILE A 169 9.66 4.77 5.30
C ILE A 169 10.24 4.92 6.71
N TYR A 170 9.84 5.95 7.45
CA TYR A 170 10.30 6.17 8.83
C TYR A 170 9.90 5.02 9.76
N ALA A 171 8.64 4.60 9.72
CA ALA A 171 8.12 3.50 10.53
C ALA A 171 8.86 2.18 10.24
N LYS A 172 9.10 1.88 8.95
CA LYS A 172 9.89 0.72 8.52
C LYS A 172 11.34 0.79 9.01
N THR A 173 12.03 1.90 8.75
CA THR A 173 13.47 2.07 9.07
C THR A 173 13.72 1.99 10.57
N ARG A 174 12.82 2.50 11.39
CA ARG A 174 12.93 2.46 12.86
C ARG A 174 12.26 1.24 13.48
N ASN A 175 11.60 0.44 12.68
CA ASN A 175 10.78 -0.69 13.11
C ASN A 175 9.76 -0.27 14.18
N ASP A 176 9.14 0.89 14.00
CA ASP A 176 8.24 1.50 14.99
C ASP A 176 6.92 1.96 14.35
N PRO A 177 5.80 1.24 14.56
CA PRO A 177 4.50 1.62 14.02
C PRO A 177 3.88 2.84 14.72
N GLU A 178 4.32 3.20 15.94
CA GLU A 178 3.78 4.36 16.66
C GLU A 178 4.07 5.68 15.94
N LEU A 179 5.15 5.74 15.15
CA LEU A 179 5.45 6.88 14.28
C LEU A 179 4.33 7.19 13.29
N ILE A 180 3.58 6.18 12.83
CA ILE A 180 2.44 6.37 11.92
C ILE A 180 1.37 7.21 12.62
N ARG A 181 1.06 6.87 13.86
CA ARG A 181 0.05 7.58 14.67
C ARG A 181 0.55 8.96 15.10
N GLU A 182 1.81 9.05 15.51
CA GLU A 182 2.42 10.30 15.98
C GLU A 182 2.48 11.35 14.87
N LEU A 183 3.08 10.99 13.73
CA LEU A 183 3.23 11.90 12.59
C LEU A 183 1.92 12.14 11.86
N GLY A 184 1.02 11.15 11.80
CA GLY A 184 -0.29 11.29 11.17
C GLY A 184 -1.14 12.43 11.72
N LYS A 185 -0.97 12.80 13.01
CA LYS A 185 -1.64 13.95 13.64
C LYS A 185 -1.27 15.31 13.02
N HIS A 186 -0.20 15.35 12.25
CA HIS A 186 0.27 16.57 11.59
C HIS A 186 -0.16 16.67 10.13
N ALA A 187 -0.73 15.61 9.55
CA ALA A 187 -1.09 15.55 8.14
C ALA A 187 -2.07 16.65 7.68
N LEU A 188 -3.01 17.06 8.55
CA LEU A 188 -3.97 18.13 8.25
C LEU A 188 -3.40 19.55 8.53
N LYS A 189 -2.13 19.65 8.92
CA LYS A 189 -1.45 20.93 9.13
C LYS A 189 -0.49 21.28 7.97
N LEU A 190 -0.39 20.36 7.00
CA LEU A 190 0.35 20.57 5.75
C LEU A 190 -0.45 21.43 4.78
#